data_aa5515431b251a2592c6080da1099ff5
#
_entry.id   aa5515431b251a2592c6080da1099ff5
#
_cell.length_a   1.000
_cell.length_b   1.000
_cell.length_c   1.000
_cell.angle_alpha   90.00
_cell.angle_beta   90.00
_cell.angle_gamma   90.00
#
_symmetry.space_group_name_H-M   'P 1'
#
loop_
_entity.id
_entity.type
_entity.pdbx_description
1 polymer ?
#
loop_
_entity_poly.entity_id
_entity_poly.type
_entity_poly.pdbx_seq_one_letter_code
_entity_poly.pdbx_strand_id
1 'polypeptide(L)'
;MTQTRPLKTNLFNQNADLLHGPIFKNLFLFMLPILVSNLFQQLYNTVDTMIVGNVLGDTALAAIGSCGSIYELLVGFGIGIGNGLSIVAARSYGAQDEDLLKKTVAGSLVIGLCASLVITAAGFFGLRPLLRLLDTPAEILEDAYRYIIVIDLGVLVMFLYNLCAGLLRAIGNSVMPLVFLLISSGLNVALDLWFIAGLGMGVQGAAVATVIAQGISVVLCIL
;
A
#
# COMPACT_ATOMS: atom_id res chain seq x y z
N MET A 1 22.16 14.51 37.52
CA MET A 1 21.29 15.54 36.90
C MET A 1 21.69 15.66 35.44
N THR A 2 21.09 14.87 34.56
CA THR A 2 21.32 14.89 33.13
C THR A 2 20.21 15.74 32.49
N GLN A 3 20.60 16.93 32.01
CA GLN A 3 19.69 17.83 31.31
C GLN A 3 19.28 17.17 29.97
N THR A 4 18.04 16.74 29.89
CA THR A 4 17.40 16.40 28.61
C THR A 4 17.15 17.69 27.81
N ARG A 5 17.92 17.89 26.74
CA ARG A 5 17.63 18.94 25.75
C ARG A 5 16.23 18.67 25.15
N PRO A 6 15.35 19.68 25.09
CA PRO A 6 14.11 19.54 24.34
C PRO A 6 14.44 19.41 22.84
N LEU A 7 14.14 18.27 22.26
CA LEU A 7 14.16 18.06 20.81
C LEU A 7 13.19 19.05 20.16
N LYS A 8 13.71 19.90 19.28
CA LYS A 8 12.88 20.78 18.44
C LYS A 8 11.89 19.91 17.67
N THR A 9 10.62 20.06 17.96
CA THR A 9 9.52 19.43 17.25
C THR A 9 9.43 19.98 15.83
N ASN A 10 10.13 19.36 14.90
CA ASN A 10 9.83 19.49 13.48
C ASN A 10 8.60 18.59 13.20
N LEU A 11 7.62 19.09 12.46
CA LEU A 11 6.41 18.34 12.05
C LEU A 11 6.71 16.96 11.45
N PHE A 12 7.91 16.78 10.88
CA PHE A 12 8.39 15.54 10.28
C PHE A 12 9.07 14.56 11.28
N ASN A 13 9.30 14.97 12.52
CA ASN A 13 10.00 14.17 13.53
C ASN A 13 9.10 13.90 14.75
N GLN A 14 7.80 13.67 14.54
CA GLN A 14 6.87 13.25 15.58
C GLN A 14 6.91 11.74 15.74
N ASN A 15 8.05 11.22 16.21
CA ASN A 15 8.07 9.88 16.75
C ASN A 15 7.33 9.94 18.09
N ALA A 16 6.19 9.26 18.19
CA ALA A 16 5.55 9.05 19.47
C ALA A 16 6.53 8.27 20.35
N ASP A 17 6.88 8.80 21.51
CA ASP A 17 7.69 8.06 22.48
C ASP A 17 6.84 6.94 23.08
N LEU A 18 6.87 5.77 22.41
CA LEU A 18 6.14 4.59 22.84
C LEU A 18 6.90 3.79 23.92
N LEU A 19 8.15 4.18 24.19
CA LEU A 19 9.01 3.51 25.19
C LEU A 19 8.88 4.13 26.59
N HIS A 20 8.52 5.43 26.65
CA HIS A 20 8.44 6.15 27.92
C HIS A 20 7.14 7.00 28.02
N GLY A 21 6.64 7.21 29.24
CA GLY A 21 5.49 8.08 29.51
C GLY A 21 4.15 7.35 29.62
N PRO A 22 3.01 8.09 29.61
CA PRO A 22 1.67 7.51 29.81
C PRO A 22 1.24 6.72 28.57
N ILE A 23 1.27 5.41 28.68
CA ILE A 23 1.05 4.44 27.58
C ILE A 23 -0.26 4.75 26.82
N PHE A 24 -1.36 4.96 27.54
CA PHE A 24 -2.67 5.18 26.92
C PHE A 24 -2.71 6.43 26.03
N LYS A 25 -2.15 7.55 26.51
CA LYS A 25 -2.09 8.81 25.74
C LYS A 25 -1.24 8.66 24.50
N ASN A 26 -0.07 8.07 24.64
CA ASN A 26 0.87 7.90 23.53
C ASN A 26 0.32 6.93 22.46
N LEU A 27 -0.34 5.85 22.90
CA LEU A 27 -1.01 4.91 22.02
C LEU A 27 -2.17 5.57 21.26
N PHE A 28 -2.98 6.38 21.94
CA PHE A 28 -4.09 7.09 21.31
C PHE A 28 -3.61 8.09 20.26
N LEU A 29 -2.58 8.88 20.58
CA LEU A 29 -1.99 9.83 19.63
C LEU A 29 -1.33 9.13 18.42
N PHE A 30 -0.72 7.97 18.64
CA PHE A 30 -0.15 7.15 17.58
C PHE A 30 -1.22 6.53 16.67
N MET A 31 -2.37 6.15 17.22
CA MET A 31 -3.48 5.55 16.49
C MET A 31 -4.21 6.55 15.59
N LEU A 32 -4.31 7.83 15.98
CA LEU A 32 -5.04 8.85 15.23
C LEU A 32 -4.59 9.00 13.77
N PRO A 33 -3.30 9.17 13.45
CA PRO A 33 -2.85 9.24 12.05
C PRO A 33 -3.16 7.95 11.26
N ILE A 34 -3.12 6.78 11.91
CA ILE A 34 -3.44 5.51 11.27
C ILE A 34 -4.93 5.45 10.92
N LEU A 35 -5.81 5.88 11.84
CA LEU A 35 -7.25 5.96 11.59
C LEU A 35 -7.55 6.90 10.42
N VAL A 36 -6.94 8.09 10.43
CA VAL A 36 -7.06 9.06 9.34
C VAL A 36 -6.55 8.48 8.03
N SER A 37 -5.41 7.76 8.04
CA SER A 37 -4.89 7.07 6.85
C SER A 37 -5.89 6.08 6.29
N ASN A 38 -6.53 5.26 7.13
CA ASN A 38 -7.53 4.29 6.68
C ASN A 38 -8.77 4.97 6.06
N LEU A 39 -9.23 6.10 6.64
CA LEU A 39 -10.33 6.87 6.07
C LEU A 39 -9.94 7.47 4.70
N PHE A 40 -8.75 8.06 4.59
CA PHE A 40 -8.27 8.58 3.31
C PHE A 40 -8.07 7.48 2.27
N GLN A 41 -7.63 6.29 2.67
CA GLN A 41 -7.52 5.13 1.78
C GLN A 41 -8.89 4.76 1.19
N GLN A 42 -9.95 4.75 2.00
CA GLN A 42 -11.30 4.45 1.52
C GLN A 42 -11.85 5.55 0.62
N LEU A 43 -11.61 6.82 0.97
CA LEU A 43 -11.99 7.95 0.10
C LEU A 43 -11.27 7.87 -1.25
N TYR A 44 -9.97 7.58 -1.24
CA TYR A 44 -9.16 7.38 -2.44
C TYR A 44 -9.73 6.26 -3.31
N ASN A 45 -10.00 5.07 -2.76
CA ASN A 45 -10.58 3.95 -3.51
C ASN A 45 -11.94 4.32 -4.12
N THR A 46 -12.74 5.12 -3.41
CA THR A 46 -14.03 5.62 -3.91
C THR A 46 -13.85 6.57 -5.08
N VAL A 47 -12.90 7.51 -4.98
CA VAL A 47 -12.61 8.48 -6.06
C VAL A 47 -12.11 7.77 -7.31
N ASP A 48 -11.19 6.81 -7.17
CA ASP A 48 -10.67 5.99 -8.26
C ASP A 48 -11.84 5.26 -8.99
N THR A 49 -12.69 4.58 -8.23
CA THR A 49 -13.88 3.91 -8.76
C THR A 49 -14.84 4.88 -9.47
N MET A 50 -15.03 6.10 -8.93
CA MET A 50 -15.86 7.13 -9.55
C MET A 50 -15.25 7.64 -10.87
N ILE A 51 -13.93 7.82 -10.95
CA ILE A 51 -13.26 8.23 -12.19
C ILE A 51 -13.47 7.16 -13.26
N VAL A 52 -13.23 5.90 -12.93
CA VAL A 52 -13.44 4.78 -13.87
C VAL A 52 -14.90 4.73 -14.34
N GLY A 53 -15.86 4.76 -13.42
CA GLY A 53 -17.29 4.69 -13.76
C GLY A 53 -17.76 5.85 -14.64
N ASN A 54 -17.32 7.08 -14.34
CA ASN A 54 -17.74 8.26 -15.09
C ASN A 54 -17.07 8.36 -16.48
N VAL A 55 -15.83 7.91 -16.63
CA VAL A 55 -15.07 8.06 -17.90
C VAL A 55 -15.24 6.84 -18.80
N LEU A 56 -15.23 5.63 -18.25
CA LEU A 56 -15.26 4.38 -19.02
C LEU A 56 -16.65 3.70 -19.02
N GLY A 57 -17.54 4.11 -18.11
CA GLY A 57 -18.90 3.58 -18.01
C GLY A 57 -19.03 2.28 -17.20
N ASP A 58 -20.27 1.77 -17.18
CA ASP A 58 -20.67 0.67 -16.30
C ASP A 58 -19.97 -0.67 -16.59
N THR A 59 -19.64 -0.93 -17.86
CA THR A 59 -18.96 -2.16 -18.26
C THR A 59 -17.54 -2.24 -17.66
N ALA A 60 -16.80 -1.13 -17.68
CA ALA A 60 -15.48 -1.03 -17.07
C ALA A 60 -15.56 -1.17 -15.54
N LEU A 61 -16.58 -0.54 -14.93
CA LEU A 61 -16.83 -0.66 -13.50
C LEU A 61 -17.15 -2.12 -13.10
N ALA A 62 -17.96 -2.81 -13.90
CA ALA A 62 -18.26 -4.22 -13.70
C ALA A 62 -17.01 -5.11 -13.85
N ALA A 63 -16.12 -4.80 -14.80
CA ALA A 63 -14.86 -5.52 -14.99
C ALA A 63 -13.95 -5.39 -13.76
N ILE A 64 -13.76 -4.18 -13.23
CA ILE A 64 -12.98 -3.95 -12.01
C ILE A 64 -13.66 -4.61 -10.80
N GLY A 65 -14.98 -4.48 -10.68
CA GLY A 65 -15.75 -5.10 -9.61
C GLY A 65 -15.64 -6.62 -9.56
N SER A 66 -15.61 -7.29 -10.73
CA SER A 66 -15.42 -8.75 -10.81
C SER A 66 -14.03 -9.20 -10.35
N CYS A 67 -13.03 -8.31 -10.37
CA CYS A 67 -11.69 -8.57 -9.87
C CYS A 67 -11.55 -8.33 -8.35
N GLY A 68 -12.58 -7.80 -7.68
CA GLY A 68 -12.48 -7.34 -6.29
C GLY A 68 -11.90 -8.37 -5.34
N SER A 69 -12.40 -9.61 -5.36
CA SER A 69 -11.90 -10.69 -4.49
C SER A 69 -10.44 -11.08 -4.82
N ILE A 70 -10.07 -11.06 -6.09
CA ILE A 70 -8.69 -11.35 -6.53
C ILE A 70 -7.77 -10.20 -6.09
N TYR A 71 -8.21 -8.96 -6.28
CA TYR A 71 -7.51 -7.77 -5.84
C TYR A 71 -7.25 -7.80 -4.33
N GLU A 72 -8.27 -8.07 -3.53
CA GLU A 72 -8.14 -8.20 -2.08
C GLU A 72 -7.19 -9.33 -1.67
N LEU A 73 -7.18 -10.44 -2.39
CA LEU A 73 -6.23 -11.53 -2.15
C LEU A 73 -4.79 -11.09 -2.40
N LEU A 74 -4.51 -10.48 -3.56
CA LEU A 74 -3.18 -10.03 -3.95
C LEU A 74 -2.64 -8.94 -3.02
N VAL A 75 -3.44 -7.89 -2.81
CA VAL A 75 -3.07 -6.74 -1.96
C VAL A 75 -3.06 -7.14 -0.49
N GLY A 76 -4.05 -7.90 -0.04
CA GLY A 76 -4.15 -8.39 1.34
C GLY A 76 -2.98 -9.28 1.74
N PHE A 77 -2.45 -10.08 0.81
CA PHE A 77 -1.24 -10.85 1.04
C PHE A 77 -0.02 -9.95 1.26
N GLY A 78 0.16 -8.92 0.40
CA GLY A 78 1.22 -7.93 0.56
C GLY A 78 1.12 -7.16 1.89
N ILE A 79 -0.09 -6.74 2.27
CA ILE A 79 -0.36 -6.09 3.55
C ILE A 79 -0.07 -7.04 4.72
N GLY A 80 -0.50 -8.29 4.64
CA GLY A 80 -0.32 -9.30 5.68
C GLY A 80 1.16 -9.58 5.97
N ILE A 81 1.95 -9.82 4.92
CA ILE A 81 3.41 -10.02 5.06
C ILE A 81 4.09 -8.76 5.56
N GLY A 82 3.79 -7.59 4.96
CA GLY A 82 4.40 -6.32 5.36
C GLY A 82 4.13 -5.98 6.83
N ASN A 83 2.90 -6.14 7.30
CA ASN A 83 2.54 -5.92 8.70
C ASN A 83 3.17 -6.96 9.62
N GLY A 84 3.17 -8.24 9.24
CA GLY A 84 3.81 -9.30 10.04
C GLY A 84 5.30 -9.04 10.27
N LEU A 85 6.01 -8.65 9.22
CA LEU A 85 7.44 -8.33 9.29
C LEU A 85 7.71 -7.03 10.08
N SER A 86 6.82 -6.05 9.99
CA SER A 86 6.93 -4.80 10.76
C SER A 86 6.77 -5.02 12.28
N ILE A 87 6.01 -6.04 12.71
CA ILE A 87 5.90 -6.41 14.14
C ILE A 87 7.26 -6.88 14.67
N VAL A 88 7.99 -7.68 13.89
CA VAL A 88 9.34 -8.14 14.29
C VAL A 88 10.30 -6.96 14.36
N ALA A 89 10.21 -6.01 13.40
CA ALA A 89 11.01 -4.79 13.42
C ALA A 89 10.67 -3.91 14.64
N ALA A 90 9.38 -3.76 14.99
CA ALA A 90 8.95 -3.01 16.18
C ALA A 90 9.50 -3.63 17.47
N ARG A 91 9.53 -4.96 17.57
CA ARG A 91 10.12 -5.66 18.71
C ARG A 91 11.63 -5.41 18.81
N SER A 92 12.35 -5.48 17.69
CA SER A 92 13.80 -5.22 17.65
C SER A 92 14.12 -3.77 18.02
N TYR A 93 13.32 -2.83 17.53
CA TYR A 93 13.43 -1.41 17.86
C TYR A 93 13.16 -1.15 19.35
N GLY A 94 12.09 -1.76 19.90
CA GLY A 94 11.76 -1.66 21.33
C GLY A 94 12.82 -2.27 22.26
N ALA A 95 13.52 -3.30 21.80
CA ALA A 95 14.65 -3.90 22.50
C ALA A 95 15.96 -3.09 22.37
N GLN A 96 15.96 -2.03 21.55
CA GLN A 96 17.16 -1.23 21.22
C GLN A 96 18.31 -2.06 20.62
N ASP A 97 17.98 -3.17 19.94
CA ASP A 97 18.93 -4.03 19.25
C ASP A 97 19.03 -3.64 17.78
N GLU A 98 19.97 -2.74 17.48
CA GLU A 98 20.20 -2.25 16.11
C GLU A 98 20.62 -3.34 15.14
N ASP A 99 21.41 -4.33 15.58
CA ASP A 99 21.88 -5.40 14.72
C ASP A 99 20.74 -6.35 14.35
N LEU A 100 19.86 -6.63 15.29
CA LEU A 100 18.66 -7.43 15.03
C LEU A 100 17.70 -6.64 14.12
N LEU A 101 17.54 -5.33 14.32
CA LEU A 101 16.70 -4.48 13.47
C LEU A 101 17.19 -4.49 12.02
N LYS A 102 18.50 -4.28 11.79
CA LYS A 102 19.10 -4.32 10.44
C LYS A 102 18.89 -5.69 9.76
N LYS A 103 19.11 -6.78 10.50
CA LYS A 103 18.87 -8.15 10.00
C LYS A 103 17.39 -8.39 9.69
N THR A 104 16.48 -7.88 10.53
CA THR A 104 15.03 -7.99 10.33
C THR A 104 14.61 -7.25 9.07
N VAL A 105 15.07 -6.01 8.86
CA VAL A 105 14.76 -5.24 7.64
C VAL A 105 15.29 -5.93 6.39
N ALA A 106 16.56 -6.36 6.40
CA ALA A 106 17.16 -7.08 5.28
C ALA A 106 16.42 -8.41 4.98
N GLY A 107 16.12 -9.19 6.02
CA GLY A 107 15.34 -10.43 5.88
C GLY A 107 13.92 -10.18 5.36
N SER A 108 13.28 -9.10 5.79
CA SER A 108 11.96 -8.70 5.32
C SER A 108 11.95 -8.38 3.82
N LEU A 109 12.97 -7.69 3.33
CA LEU A 109 13.12 -7.40 1.89
C LEU A 109 13.29 -8.69 1.08
N VAL A 110 14.12 -9.61 1.54
CA VAL A 110 14.33 -10.89 0.84
C VAL A 110 13.05 -11.73 0.83
N ILE A 111 12.41 -11.89 1.99
CA ILE A 111 11.15 -12.67 2.10
C ILE A 111 10.07 -12.05 1.20
N GLY A 112 9.91 -10.74 1.25
CA GLY A 112 8.91 -10.05 0.44
C GLY A 112 9.19 -10.12 -1.05
N LEU A 113 10.45 -10.01 -1.46
CA LEU A 113 10.84 -10.19 -2.86
C LEU A 113 10.50 -11.62 -3.34
N CYS A 114 10.91 -12.64 -2.59
CA CYS A 114 10.60 -14.03 -2.93
C CYS A 114 9.08 -14.28 -2.99
N ALA A 115 8.35 -13.80 -1.98
CA ALA A 115 6.90 -13.95 -1.92
C ALA A 115 6.20 -13.23 -3.09
N SER A 116 6.59 -12.00 -3.40
CA SER A 116 6.04 -11.24 -4.53
C SER A 116 6.31 -11.94 -5.86
N LEU A 117 7.52 -12.47 -6.07
CA LEU A 117 7.85 -13.23 -7.29
C LEU A 117 6.99 -14.50 -7.44
N VAL A 118 6.77 -15.22 -6.34
CA VAL A 118 5.90 -16.42 -6.35
C VAL A 118 4.46 -16.05 -6.68
N ILE A 119 3.93 -14.97 -6.08
CA ILE A 119 2.56 -14.51 -6.34
C ILE A 119 2.42 -14.05 -7.78
N THR A 120 3.32 -13.20 -8.27
CA THR A 120 3.30 -12.72 -9.66
C THR A 120 3.41 -13.87 -10.65
N ALA A 121 4.25 -14.88 -10.40
CA ALA A 121 4.32 -16.05 -11.24
C ALA A 121 3.03 -16.88 -11.21
N ALA A 122 2.45 -17.07 -10.02
CA ALA A 122 1.18 -17.77 -9.87
C ALA A 122 0.01 -17.01 -10.54
N GLY A 123 -0.02 -15.68 -10.41
CA GLY A 123 -1.00 -14.80 -11.04
C GLY A 123 -0.88 -14.85 -12.56
N PHE A 124 0.33 -14.75 -13.11
CA PHE A 124 0.54 -14.76 -14.54
C PHE A 124 -0.09 -16.00 -15.24
N PHE A 125 0.00 -17.17 -14.61
CA PHE A 125 -0.59 -18.40 -15.13
C PHE A 125 -2.04 -18.65 -14.64
N GLY A 126 -2.39 -18.13 -13.46
CA GLY A 126 -3.62 -18.49 -12.75
C GLY A 126 -4.78 -17.49 -12.90
N LEU A 127 -4.53 -16.22 -13.23
CA LEU A 127 -5.55 -15.17 -13.20
C LEU A 127 -6.70 -15.42 -14.21
N ARG A 128 -6.39 -15.82 -15.45
CA ARG A 128 -7.43 -16.14 -16.45
C ARG A 128 -8.31 -17.32 -16.05
N PRO A 129 -7.75 -18.49 -15.66
CA PRO A 129 -8.55 -19.58 -15.10
C PRO A 129 -9.38 -19.17 -13.88
N LEU A 130 -8.79 -18.35 -12.99
CA LEU A 130 -9.46 -17.91 -11.77
C LEU A 130 -10.65 -16.98 -12.07
N LEU A 131 -10.52 -16.04 -12.99
CA LEU A 131 -11.63 -15.18 -13.44
C LEU A 131 -12.78 -16.02 -14.04
N ARG A 132 -12.46 -17.06 -14.81
CA ARG A 132 -13.47 -17.99 -15.33
C ARG A 132 -14.13 -18.82 -14.24
N LEU A 133 -13.37 -19.24 -13.23
CA LEU A 133 -13.89 -20.00 -12.09
C LEU A 133 -14.83 -19.14 -11.22
N LEU A 134 -14.61 -17.82 -11.21
CA LEU A 134 -15.47 -16.84 -10.55
C LEU A 134 -16.68 -16.41 -11.42
N ASP A 135 -16.96 -17.15 -12.51
CA ASP A 135 -18.05 -16.89 -13.43
C ASP A 135 -18.08 -15.45 -13.99
N THR A 136 -16.90 -14.86 -14.22
CA THR A 136 -16.80 -13.53 -14.83
C THR A 136 -17.40 -13.58 -16.24
N PRO A 137 -18.39 -12.71 -16.58
CA PRO A 137 -19.02 -12.68 -17.89
C PRO A 137 -18.00 -12.51 -19.02
N ALA A 138 -18.20 -13.25 -20.13
CA ALA A 138 -17.26 -13.24 -21.25
C ALA A 138 -17.05 -11.85 -21.87
N GLU A 139 -18.06 -10.98 -21.76
CA GLU A 139 -18.04 -9.61 -22.27
C GLU A 139 -17.02 -8.70 -21.57
N ILE A 140 -16.80 -8.92 -20.26
CA ILE A 140 -15.91 -8.12 -19.43
C ILE A 140 -14.62 -8.84 -19.05
N LEU A 141 -14.49 -10.13 -19.40
CA LEU A 141 -13.37 -10.98 -18.96
C LEU A 141 -12.00 -10.42 -19.39
N GLU A 142 -11.91 -9.90 -20.60
CA GLU A 142 -10.64 -9.38 -21.11
C GLU A 142 -10.24 -8.07 -20.41
N ASP A 143 -11.19 -7.19 -20.16
CA ASP A 143 -10.94 -5.95 -19.40
C ASP A 143 -10.60 -6.24 -17.95
N ALA A 144 -11.31 -7.17 -17.31
CA ALA A 144 -11.00 -7.67 -15.99
C ALA A 144 -9.57 -8.24 -15.91
N TYR A 145 -9.19 -9.07 -16.89
CA TYR A 145 -7.83 -9.62 -16.96
C TYR A 145 -6.76 -8.54 -17.16
N ARG A 146 -7.00 -7.56 -18.06
CA ARG A 146 -6.08 -6.46 -18.31
C ARG A 146 -5.85 -5.58 -17.07
N TYR A 147 -6.89 -5.39 -16.29
CA TYR A 147 -6.79 -4.67 -15.02
C TYR A 147 -5.96 -5.45 -13.99
N ILE A 148 -6.37 -6.69 -13.71
CA ILE A 148 -5.82 -7.44 -12.59
C ILE A 148 -4.39 -7.93 -12.84
N ILE A 149 -3.98 -8.16 -14.11
CA ILE A 149 -2.60 -8.56 -14.43
C ILE A 149 -1.61 -7.43 -14.14
N VAL A 150 -2.00 -6.16 -14.34
CA VAL A 150 -1.15 -5.01 -14.00
C VAL A 150 -0.99 -4.89 -12.49
N ILE A 151 -2.07 -5.12 -11.73
CA ILE A 151 -2.02 -5.17 -10.26
C ILE A 151 -1.09 -6.29 -9.79
N ASP A 152 -1.19 -7.48 -10.40
CA ASP A 152 -0.33 -8.62 -10.07
C ASP A 152 1.15 -8.33 -10.34
N LEU A 153 1.47 -7.73 -11.48
CA LEU A 153 2.83 -7.27 -11.79
C LEU A 153 3.32 -6.19 -10.82
N GLY A 154 2.40 -5.40 -10.26
CA GLY A 154 2.65 -4.37 -9.26
C GLY A 154 2.74 -4.87 -7.82
N VAL A 155 2.50 -6.16 -7.53
CA VAL A 155 2.46 -6.72 -6.16
C VAL A 155 3.74 -6.41 -5.38
N LEU A 156 4.91 -6.48 -6.01
CA LEU A 156 6.17 -6.13 -5.36
C LEU A 156 6.20 -4.68 -4.89
N VAL A 157 5.72 -3.75 -5.71
CA VAL A 157 5.65 -2.32 -5.36
C VAL A 157 4.70 -2.11 -4.18
N MET A 158 3.53 -2.74 -4.22
CA MET A 158 2.53 -2.69 -3.15
C MET A 158 3.08 -3.28 -1.85
N PHE A 159 3.78 -4.39 -1.93
CA PHE A 159 4.47 -4.98 -0.77
C PHE A 159 5.51 -4.02 -0.18
N LEU A 160 6.38 -3.45 -1.02
CA LEU A 160 7.42 -2.52 -0.57
C LEU A 160 6.82 -1.28 0.10
N TYR A 161 5.75 -0.72 -0.45
CA TYR A 161 5.04 0.40 0.18
C TYR A 161 4.52 0.02 1.57
N ASN A 162 3.84 -1.14 1.69
CA ASN A 162 3.30 -1.60 2.97
C ASN A 162 4.40 -1.92 3.99
N LEU A 163 5.51 -2.51 3.55
CA LEU A 163 6.67 -2.76 4.39
C LEU A 163 7.28 -1.45 4.90
N CYS A 164 7.54 -0.49 4.01
CA CYS A 164 8.10 0.81 4.39
C CYS A 164 7.18 1.55 5.37
N ALA A 165 5.88 1.63 5.08
CA ALA A 165 4.89 2.21 5.96
C ALA A 165 4.82 1.49 7.32
N GLY A 166 4.93 0.16 7.31
CA GLY A 166 5.00 -0.67 8.51
C GLY A 166 6.26 -0.42 9.34
N LEU A 167 7.42 -0.31 8.70
CA LEU A 167 8.69 0.01 9.36
C LEU A 167 8.69 1.40 9.99
N LEU A 168 8.16 2.41 9.30
CA LEU A 168 7.98 3.75 9.87
C LEU A 168 7.08 3.72 11.10
N ARG A 169 5.99 2.98 11.07
CA ARG A 169 5.13 2.76 12.23
C ARG A 169 5.86 1.99 13.35
N ALA A 170 6.70 1.02 13.01
CA ALA A 170 7.47 0.25 13.97
C ALA A 170 8.44 1.10 14.80
N ILE A 171 8.98 2.17 14.22
CA ILE A 171 9.85 3.14 14.93
C ILE A 171 9.07 4.30 15.57
N GLY A 172 7.73 4.20 15.65
CA GLY A 172 6.86 5.18 16.29
C GLY A 172 6.40 6.34 15.39
N ASN A 173 6.71 6.32 14.08
CA ASN A 173 6.29 7.35 13.15
C ASN A 173 5.06 6.91 12.37
N SER A 174 3.87 7.35 12.80
CA SER A 174 2.60 7.10 12.09
C SER A 174 2.17 8.24 11.18
N VAL A 175 2.81 9.41 11.27
CA VAL A 175 2.46 10.60 10.49
C VAL A 175 3.04 10.53 9.07
N MET A 176 4.30 10.09 8.92
CA MET A 176 4.93 10.03 7.60
C MET A 176 4.21 9.08 6.62
N PRO A 177 3.78 7.87 7.00
CA PRO A 177 2.94 7.05 6.12
C PRO A 177 1.65 7.74 5.67
N LEU A 178 1.00 8.53 6.53
CA LEU A 178 -0.18 9.33 6.17
C LEU A 178 0.18 10.40 5.12
N VAL A 179 1.27 11.12 5.30
CA VAL A 179 1.74 12.15 4.35
C VAL A 179 2.02 11.52 2.98
N PHE A 180 2.72 10.39 2.95
CA PHE A 180 3.01 9.69 1.70
C PHE A 180 1.76 9.14 1.02
N LEU A 181 0.79 8.66 1.82
CA LEU A 181 -0.51 8.26 1.29
C LEU A 181 -1.25 9.43 0.63
N LEU A 182 -1.27 10.61 1.25
CA LEU A 182 -1.92 11.80 0.69
C LEU A 182 -1.27 12.25 -0.62
N ILE A 183 0.06 12.24 -0.69
CA ILE A 183 0.81 12.57 -1.92
C ILE A 183 0.49 11.53 -3.01
N SER A 184 0.54 10.25 -2.66
CA SER A 184 0.25 9.14 -3.58
C SER A 184 -1.17 9.20 -4.10
N SER A 185 -2.15 9.46 -3.24
CA SER A 185 -3.57 9.57 -3.63
C SER A 185 -3.79 10.72 -4.59
N GLY A 186 -3.23 11.90 -4.32
CA GLY A 186 -3.33 13.04 -5.24
C GLY A 186 -2.68 12.77 -6.60
N LEU A 187 -1.51 12.12 -6.59
CA LEU A 187 -0.82 11.73 -7.81
C LEU A 187 -1.59 10.67 -8.59
N ASN A 188 -2.16 9.68 -7.91
CA ASN A 188 -2.94 8.64 -8.55
C ASN A 188 -4.15 9.24 -9.27
N VAL A 189 -4.94 10.11 -8.62
CA VAL A 189 -6.08 10.80 -9.26
C VAL A 189 -5.64 11.54 -10.53
N ALA A 190 -4.50 12.23 -10.50
CA ALA A 190 -3.98 12.93 -11.66
C ALA A 190 -3.56 11.95 -12.77
N LEU A 191 -2.93 10.83 -12.42
CA LEU A 191 -2.52 9.79 -13.36
C LEU A 191 -3.73 9.05 -13.95
N ASP A 192 -4.77 8.78 -13.15
CA ASP A 192 -6.01 8.15 -13.62
C ASP A 192 -6.66 9.01 -14.70
N LEU A 193 -6.83 10.30 -14.44
CA LEU A 193 -7.37 11.22 -15.43
C LEU A 193 -6.50 11.27 -16.69
N TRP A 194 -5.18 11.28 -16.54
CA TRP A 194 -4.28 11.33 -17.68
C TRP A 194 -4.28 10.02 -18.48
N PHE A 195 -4.20 8.87 -17.83
CA PHE A 195 -4.15 7.58 -18.52
C PHE A 195 -5.51 7.14 -19.07
N ILE A 196 -6.57 7.36 -18.29
CA ILE A 196 -7.91 6.92 -18.69
C ILE A 196 -8.52 7.92 -19.68
N ALA A 197 -8.62 9.20 -19.31
CA ALA A 197 -9.27 10.22 -20.14
C ALA A 197 -8.34 10.80 -21.20
N GLY A 198 -7.04 10.99 -20.91
CA GLY A 198 -6.08 11.59 -21.81
C GLY A 198 -5.52 10.61 -22.85
N LEU A 199 -5.08 9.43 -22.42
CA LEU A 199 -4.45 8.43 -23.30
C LEU A 199 -5.41 7.31 -23.75
N GLY A 200 -6.61 7.23 -23.19
CA GLY A 200 -7.60 6.21 -23.56
C GLY A 200 -7.18 4.77 -23.22
N MET A 201 -6.38 4.57 -22.16
CA MET A 201 -5.86 3.26 -21.78
C MET A 201 -6.91 2.31 -21.19
N GLY A 202 -8.16 2.77 -21.03
CA GLY A 202 -9.22 1.97 -20.44
C GLY A 202 -8.94 1.58 -18.98
N VAL A 203 -9.47 0.45 -18.54
CA VAL A 203 -9.32 -0.05 -17.16
C VAL A 203 -7.86 -0.33 -16.77
N GLN A 204 -7.03 -0.66 -17.76
CA GLN A 204 -5.61 -0.88 -17.54
C GLN A 204 -4.90 0.40 -17.05
N GLY A 205 -5.37 1.58 -17.49
CA GLY A 205 -4.84 2.88 -17.09
C GLY A 205 -4.98 3.10 -15.58
N ALA A 206 -6.11 2.74 -14.98
CA ALA A 206 -6.33 2.82 -13.54
C ALA A 206 -5.33 1.95 -12.76
N ALA A 207 -5.14 0.70 -13.20
CA ALA A 207 -4.18 -0.19 -12.54
C ALA A 207 -2.74 0.34 -12.63
N VAL A 208 -2.32 0.86 -13.79
CA VAL A 208 -0.99 1.45 -14.00
C VAL A 208 -0.81 2.69 -13.12
N ALA A 209 -1.79 3.57 -13.05
CA ALA A 209 -1.77 4.76 -12.20
C ALA A 209 -1.56 4.39 -10.72
N THR A 210 -2.29 3.38 -10.24
CA THR A 210 -2.18 2.88 -8.87
C THR A 210 -0.77 2.36 -8.59
N VAL A 211 -0.21 1.53 -9.46
CA VAL A 211 1.14 0.95 -9.28
C VAL A 211 2.21 2.05 -9.31
N ILE A 212 2.12 3.01 -10.24
CA ILE A 212 3.07 4.12 -10.33
C ILE A 212 2.99 5.02 -9.09
N ALA A 213 1.79 5.40 -8.66
CA ALA A 213 1.59 6.25 -7.49
C ALA A 213 2.17 5.62 -6.22
N GLN A 214 1.96 4.31 -6.03
CA GLN A 214 2.57 3.57 -4.92
C GLN A 214 4.08 3.45 -5.06
N GLY A 215 4.60 3.25 -6.28
CA GLY A 215 6.04 3.21 -6.54
C GLY A 215 6.74 4.52 -6.15
N ILE A 216 6.13 5.66 -6.46
CA ILE A 216 6.64 6.96 -6.03
C ILE A 216 6.63 7.08 -4.50
N SER A 217 5.57 6.58 -3.85
CA SER A 217 5.52 6.56 -2.38
C SER A 217 6.62 5.67 -1.77
N VAL A 218 6.97 4.54 -2.39
CA VAL A 218 8.11 3.73 -1.95
C VAL A 218 9.41 4.54 -2.01
N VAL A 219 9.64 5.25 -3.11
CA VAL A 219 10.83 6.12 -3.24
C VAL A 219 10.85 7.19 -2.15
N LEU A 220 9.72 7.85 -1.90
CA LEU A 220 9.59 8.86 -0.85
C LEU A 220 9.81 8.28 0.56
N CYS A 221 9.45 7.03 0.80
CA CYS A 221 9.69 6.36 2.08
C CYS A 221 11.18 6.01 2.31
N ILE A 222 11.96 5.84 1.25
CA ILE A 222 13.38 5.46 1.33
C ILE A 222 14.29 6.69 1.46
N LEU A 223 13.85 7.86 0.96
CA LEU A 223 14.57 9.13 1.05
C LEU A 223 14.43 9.78 2.42
#